data_7281c283b90558a882a63553015ae594
#
_entry.id   7281c283b90558a882a63553015ae594
#
_cell.length_a   1.000
_cell.length_b   1.000
_cell.length_c   1.000
_cell.angle_alpha   90.00
_cell.angle_beta   90.00
_cell.angle_gamma   90.00
#
_symmetry.space_group_name_H-M   'P 1'
#
loop_
_entity.id
_entity.type
_entity.pdbx_description
1 polymer ?
#
loop_
_entity_poly.entity_id
_entity_poly.type
_entity_poly.pdbx_seq_one_letter_code
_entity_poly.pdbx_strand_id
1 'polypeptide(L)'
;NKPLFHTGLLDQGYFHEGYLTPPHDQALIDDIMLAKKMGFNVLRKHIKIEWERFYYHCDRLGMMVWQDFVNGGRPYSFMTVNVPAVLNLHVNDQKYRRFGRQDAAGRQDFYEQSKRTIHHLYNYPSIVLWTVFNEGWGQFDAKKLLPFIEELDNTRLIDIVSGWHDQKVGALKSEHVYFRKYR
;
A
#
# COMPACT_ATOMS: atom_id res chain seq x y z
N ASN A 1 14.01 -23.29 -3.31
CA ASN A 1 13.33 -22.13 -2.72
C ASN A 1 13.51 -22.20 -1.21
N LYS A 2 13.90 -21.09 -0.58
CA LYS A 2 13.99 -20.96 0.88
C LYS A 2 12.94 -19.95 1.34
N PRO A 3 12.28 -20.18 2.50
CA PRO A 3 11.42 -19.17 3.11
C PRO A 3 12.20 -17.88 3.34
N LEU A 4 11.57 -16.72 3.07
CA LEU A 4 12.15 -15.41 3.30
C LEU A 4 11.19 -14.60 4.18
N PHE A 5 11.71 -14.15 5.33
CA PHE A 5 10.96 -13.24 6.20
C PHE A 5 11.12 -11.81 5.70
N HIS A 6 10.00 -11.12 5.51
CA HIS A 6 9.98 -9.73 5.09
C HIS A 6 10.15 -8.83 6.32
N THR A 7 11.29 -8.15 6.40
CA THR A 7 11.56 -7.10 7.39
C THR A 7 11.64 -5.79 6.65
N GLY A 8 10.68 -4.90 6.87
CA GLY A 8 10.51 -3.71 6.05
C GLY A 8 10.41 -2.41 6.80
N LEU A 9 10.60 -1.33 6.05
CA LEU A 9 10.34 0.05 6.47
C LEU A 9 9.17 0.62 5.69
N LEU A 10 8.39 1.50 6.36
CA LEU A 10 7.42 2.35 5.70
C LEU A 10 8.19 3.50 5.01
N ASP A 11 8.02 3.62 3.70
CA ASP A 11 8.67 4.62 2.88
C ASP A 11 7.62 5.53 2.22
N GLN A 12 7.55 6.77 2.66
CA GLN A 12 6.62 7.78 2.14
C GLN A 12 7.22 8.60 0.98
N GLY A 13 8.50 8.41 0.66
CA GLY A 13 9.18 9.09 -0.44
C GLY A 13 9.26 10.60 -0.25
N TYR A 14 9.60 11.06 0.95
CA TYR A 14 9.84 12.46 1.26
C TYR A 14 11.32 12.79 1.19
N PHE A 15 11.65 13.89 0.55
CA PHE A 15 13.00 14.43 0.43
C PHE A 15 13.03 15.87 0.95
N HIS A 16 14.10 16.24 1.64
CA HIS A 16 14.21 17.57 2.27
C HIS A 16 14.13 18.70 1.23
N GLU A 17 14.80 18.54 0.08
CA GLU A 17 14.88 19.58 -0.95
C GLU A 17 13.69 19.56 -1.92
N GLY A 18 13.14 18.37 -2.21
CA GLY A 18 12.16 18.17 -3.28
C GLY A 18 10.77 17.74 -2.81
N TYR A 19 10.54 17.65 -1.50
CA TYR A 19 9.32 17.11 -0.90
C TYR A 19 9.00 15.71 -1.41
N LEU A 20 8.09 15.58 -2.35
CA LEU A 20 7.69 14.30 -2.95
C LEU A 20 8.54 13.92 -4.18
N THR A 21 9.50 14.76 -4.55
CA THR A 21 10.37 14.56 -5.71
C THR A 21 11.79 14.33 -5.23
N PRO A 22 12.46 13.22 -5.62
CA PRO A 22 13.86 13.03 -5.27
C PRO A 22 14.71 14.12 -5.95
N PRO A 23 15.69 14.71 -5.24
CA PRO A 23 16.51 15.79 -5.79
C PRO A 23 17.42 15.29 -6.92
N HIS A 24 17.84 14.05 -6.87
CA HIS A 24 18.67 13.37 -7.84
C HIS A 24 18.61 11.86 -7.66
N ASP A 25 19.09 11.13 -8.63
CA ASP A 25 19.05 9.66 -8.68
C ASP A 25 19.78 8.99 -7.50
N GLN A 26 20.92 9.57 -7.11
CA GLN A 26 21.71 9.05 -6.00
C GLN A 26 20.95 9.07 -4.67
N ALA A 27 20.05 10.01 -4.45
CA ALA A 27 19.23 10.05 -3.24
C ALA A 27 18.35 8.79 -3.09
N LEU A 28 17.78 8.30 -4.20
CA LEU A 28 17.02 7.03 -4.20
C LEU A 28 17.92 5.84 -3.87
N ILE A 29 19.13 5.81 -4.43
CA ILE A 29 20.10 4.74 -4.19
C ILE A 29 20.54 4.74 -2.73
N ASP A 30 20.83 5.92 -2.17
CA ASP A 30 21.31 6.07 -0.80
C ASP A 30 20.27 5.60 0.22
N ASP A 31 18.98 5.94 0.02
CA ASP A 31 17.88 5.48 0.87
C ASP A 31 17.73 3.95 0.83
N ILE A 32 17.76 3.36 -0.37
CA ILE A 32 17.69 1.90 -0.54
C ILE A 32 18.88 1.22 0.14
N MET A 33 20.08 1.73 -0.07
CA MET A 33 21.31 1.16 0.49
C MET A 33 21.36 1.32 2.02
N LEU A 34 20.87 2.44 2.55
CA LEU A 34 20.76 2.66 3.99
C LEU A 34 19.80 1.65 4.62
N ALA A 35 18.62 1.44 4.04
CA ALA A 35 17.67 0.44 4.49
C ALA A 35 18.30 -0.97 4.51
N LYS A 36 19.01 -1.36 3.44
CA LYS A 36 19.72 -2.64 3.37
C LYS A 36 20.81 -2.75 4.43
N LYS A 37 21.60 -1.70 4.66
CA LYS A 37 22.64 -1.68 5.67
C LYS A 37 22.07 -1.85 7.09
N MET A 38 20.84 -1.37 7.32
CA MET A 38 20.11 -1.56 8.58
C MET A 38 19.48 -2.97 8.72
N GLY A 39 19.60 -3.83 7.72
CA GLY A 39 19.09 -5.20 7.73
C GLY A 39 17.68 -5.37 7.19
N PHE A 40 17.08 -4.33 6.58
CA PHE A 40 15.78 -4.42 5.94
C PHE A 40 15.89 -4.99 4.52
N ASN A 41 14.89 -5.76 4.12
CA ASN A 41 14.79 -6.35 2.80
C ASN A 41 13.53 -5.93 2.02
N VAL A 42 12.69 -5.10 2.62
CA VAL A 42 11.46 -4.57 2.03
C VAL A 42 11.34 -3.07 2.29
N LEU A 43 10.90 -2.32 1.29
CA LEU A 43 10.36 -0.97 1.43
C LEU A 43 8.85 -1.01 1.09
N ARG A 44 8.00 -0.62 2.04
CA ARG A 44 6.59 -0.39 1.74
C ARG A 44 6.43 1.04 1.24
N LYS A 45 6.23 1.20 -0.05
CA LYS A 45 5.95 2.51 -0.67
C LYS A 45 4.53 2.92 -0.34
N HIS A 46 4.41 3.83 0.62
CA HIS A 46 3.16 4.15 1.29
C HIS A 46 2.37 5.21 0.54
N ILE A 47 1.23 4.79 -0.03
CA ILE A 47 0.23 5.64 -0.70
C ILE A 47 0.84 6.58 -1.76
N LYS A 48 1.92 6.16 -2.40
CA LYS A 48 2.63 6.93 -3.43
C LYS A 48 3.10 6.01 -4.55
N ILE A 49 2.88 6.43 -5.80
CA ILE A 49 3.61 5.87 -6.95
C ILE A 49 4.89 6.69 -7.10
N GLU A 50 6.02 6.03 -6.99
CA GLU A 50 7.33 6.69 -7.10
C GLU A 50 7.75 6.80 -8.57
N TRP A 51 8.81 7.54 -8.83
CA TRP A 51 9.44 7.56 -10.13
C TRP A 51 9.94 6.17 -10.52
N GLU A 52 9.87 5.82 -11.79
CA GLU A 52 10.31 4.52 -12.32
C GLU A 52 11.74 4.16 -11.90
N ARG A 53 12.60 5.16 -11.76
CA ARG A 53 14.00 4.98 -11.32
C ARG A 53 14.11 4.37 -9.92
N PHE A 54 13.16 4.64 -9.02
CA PHE A 54 13.12 3.99 -7.71
C PHE A 54 12.97 2.46 -7.87
N TYR A 55 12.00 2.01 -8.65
CA TYR A 55 11.75 0.59 -8.86
C TYR A 55 12.91 -0.07 -9.60
N TYR A 56 13.48 0.61 -10.62
CA TYR A 56 14.69 0.16 -11.30
C TYR A 56 15.85 -0.04 -10.30
N HIS A 57 16.06 0.88 -9.37
CA HIS A 57 17.12 0.71 -8.37
C HIS A 57 16.78 -0.37 -7.35
N CYS A 58 15.52 -0.55 -6.97
CA CYS A 58 15.09 -1.68 -6.15
C CYS A 58 15.38 -3.02 -6.83
N ASP A 59 15.06 -3.15 -8.13
CA ASP A 59 15.38 -4.34 -8.93
C ASP A 59 16.88 -4.61 -8.94
N ARG A 60 17.66 -3.60 -9.30
CA ARG A 60 19.12 -3.70 -9.44
C ARG A 60 19.82 -4.02 -8.12
N LEU A 61 19.33 -3.44 -7.02
CA LEU A 61 19.95 -3.56 -5.70
C LEU A 61 19.35 -4.71 -4.87
N GLY A 62 18.31 -5.39 -5.38
CA GLY A 62 17.66 -6.49 -4.68
C GLY A 62 16.93 -6.05 -3.41
N MET A 63 16.14 -4.96 -3.50
CA MET A 63 15.23 -4.50 -2.47
C MET A 63 13.80 -4.82 -2.89
N MET A 64 13.08 -5.58 -2.09
CA MET A 64 11.66 -5.86 -2.36
C MET A 64 10.79 -4.62 -2.07
N VAL A 65 9.69 -4.49 -2.79
CA VAL A 65 8.73 -3.41 -2.63
C VAL A 65 7.34 -3.97 -2.34
N TRP A 66 6.70 -3.46 -1.30
CA TRP A 66 5.26 -3.52 -1.12
C TRP A 66 4.70 -2.19 -1.61
N GLN A 67 3.91 -2.24 -2.66
CA GLN A 67 3.40 -1.05 -3.32
C GLN A 67 1.97 -0.78 -2.91
N ASP A 68 1.76 0.33 -2.20
CA ASP A 68 0.42 0.82 -1.91
C ASP A 68 -0.19 1.51 -3.14
N PHE A 69 -1.50 1.37 -3.32
CA PHE A 69 -2.24 2.19 -4.27
C PHE A 69 -2.48 3.58 -3.70
N VAL A 70 -2.48 4.58 -4.57
CA VAL A 70 -2.84 5.93 -4.19
C VAL A 70 -4.34 5.96 -3.92
N ASN A 71 -4.70 6.39 -2.73
CA ASN A 71 -6.07 6.41 -2.29
C ASN A 71 -6.48 7.82 -1.85
N GLY A 72 -7.77 8.10 -1.91
CA GLY A 72 -8.33 9.38 -1.55
C GLY A 72 -9.84 9.30 -1.38
N GLY A 73 -10.49 10.45 -1.25
CA GLY A 73 -11.93 10.54 -1.06
C GLY A 73 -12.30 11.84 -0.36
N ARG A 74 -13.56 11.95 0.06
CA ARG A 74 -14.01 13.02 0.93
C ARG A 74 -13.52 12.78 2.37
N PRO A 75 -13.57 13.81 3.25
CA PRO A 75 -13.28 13.60 4.66
C PRO A 75 -14.07 12.44 5.23
N TYR A 76 -13.40 11.53 5.92
CA TYR A 76 -13.99 10.34 6.52
C TYR A 76 -14.26 10.56 8.00
N SER A 77 -15.12 9.70 8.57
CA SER A 77 -15.45 9.76 9.97
C SER A 77 -14.23 9.42 10.84
N PHE A 78 -13.97 10.23 11.87
CA PHE A 78 -12.98 9.94 12.91
C PHE A 78 -13.15 8.54 13.51
N MET A 79 -14.41 8.12 13.73
CA MET A 79 -14.73 6.78 14.24
C MET A 79 -14.32 5.65 13.32
N THR A 80 -14.22 5.91 12.01
CA THR A 80 -13.85 4.90 11.02
C THR A 80 -12.33 4.78 10.85
N VAL A 81 -11.61 5.88 10.96
CA VAL A 81 -10.16 5.90 10.66
C VAL A 81 -9.31 5.88 11.92
N ASN A 82 -9.66 6.67 12.94
CA ASN A 82 -8.80 6.84 14.12
C ASN A 82 -9.15 5.87 15.26
N VAL A 83 -10.43 5.62 15.51
CA VAL A 83 -10.84 4.76 16.63
C VAL A 83 -10.37 3.31 16.49
N PRO A 84 -10.31 2.70 15.29
CA PRO A 84 -9.78 1.33 15.14
C PRO A 84 -8.33 1.16 15.56
N ALA A 85 -7.52 2.24 15.59
CA ALA A 85 -6.16 2.20 16.13
C ALA A 85 -6.12 1.80 17.63
N VAL A 86 -7.19 2.07 18.36
CA VAL A 86 -7.31 1.79 19.80
C VAL A 86 -8.29 0.64 20.07
N LEU A 87 -9.43 0.66 19.39
CA LEU A 87 -10.51 -0.30 19.54
C LEU A 87 -10.66 -1.12 18.27
N ASN A 88 -10.77 -2.44 18.41
CA ASN A 88 -10.94 -3.34 17.26
C ASN A 88 -12.36 -3.22 16.67
N LEU A 89 -12.62 -2.14 15.94
CA LEU A 89 -13.90 -1.85 15.29
C LEU A 89 -13.87 -2.31 13.83
N HIS A 90 -14.87 -3.10 13.46
CA HIS A 90 -15.07 -3.52 12.08
C HIS A 90 -16.30 -2.85 11.49
N VAL A 91 -16.13 -2.17 10.36
CA VAL A 91 -17.21 -1.56 9.59
C VAL A 91 -17.25 -2.20 8.21
N ASN A 92 -18.44 -2.58 7.75
CA ASN A 92 -18.62 -3.02 6.36
C ASN A 92 -18.33 -1.85 5.43
N ASP A 93 -17.41 -2.06 4.48
CA ASP A 93 -16.88 -1.05 3.58
C ASP A 93 -17.85 -0.66 2.43
N GLN A 94 -19.02 -1.31 2.35
CA GLN A 94 -20.15 -0.85 1.54
C GLN A 94 -20.88 0.35 2.17
N LYS A 95 -20.57 0.68 3.42
CA LYS A 95 -21.06 1.92 4.05
C LYS A 95 -20.23 3.13 3.58
N TYR A 96 -20.26 3.40 2.30
CA TYR A 96 -19.39 4.37 1.59
C TYR A 96 -19.28 5.74 2.29
N ARG A 97 -20.38 6.23 2.92
CA ARG A 97 -20.36 7.49 3.65
C ARG A 97 -19.31 7.52 4.77
N ARG A 98 -19.13 6.40 5.48
CA ARG A 98 -18.18 6.32 6.59
C ARG A 98 -16.74 6.38 6.13
N PHE A 99 -16.48 5.92 4.92
CA PHE A 99 -15.15 5.86 4.30
C PHE A 99 -14.88 7.03 3.33
N GLY A 100 -15.77 8.03 3.25
CA GLY A 100 -15.61 9.15 2.34
C GLY A 100 -15.75 8.79 0.85
N ARG A 101 -16.44 7.68 0.52
CA ARG A 101 -16.56 7.11 -0.84
C ARG A 101 -17.98 7.11 -1.40
N GLN A 102 -18.81 8.07 -1.02
CA GLN A 102 -20.19 8.18 -1.54
C GLN A 102 -20.24 8.44 -3.05
N ASP A 103 -19.26 9.14 -3.58
CA ASP A 103 -19.17 9.47 -4.99
C ASP A 103 -18.88 8.22 -5.83
N ALA A 104 -19.83 7.89 -6.72
CA ALA A 104 -19.70 6.74 -7.61
C ALA A 104 -18.62 6.95 -8.67
N ALA A 105 -18.47 8.18 -9.19
CA ALA A 105 -17.44 8.50 -10.17
C ALA A 105 -16.05 8.34 -9.55
N GLY A 106 -15.84 8.79 -8.31
CA GLY A 106 -14.58 8.61 -7.59
C GLY A 106 -14.27 7.15 -7.25
N ARG A 107 -15.30 6.29 -7.05
CA ARG A 107 -15.05 4.84 -6.94
C ARG A 107 -14.63 4.23 -8.27
N GLN A 108 -15.28 4.61 -9.37
CA GLN A 108 -14.90 4.14 -10.71
C GLN A 108 -13.49 4.62 -11.09
N ASP A 109 -13.16 5.87 -10.80
CA ASP A 109 -11.81 6.41 -11.03
C ASP A 109 -10.73 5.60 -10.27
N PHE A 110 -11.00 5.14 -9.06
CA PHE A 110 -10.08 4.27 -8.33
C PHE A 110 -9.81 2.93 -9.05
N TYR A 111 -10.83 2.31 -9.67
CA TYR A 111 -10.62 1.11 -10.49
C TYR A 111 -9.70 1.41 -11.68
N GLU A 112 -9.94 2.52 -12.39
CA GLU A 112 -9.12 2.91 -13.54
C GLU A 112 -7.68 3.27 -13.14
N GLN A 113 -7.50 3.97 -12.03
CA GLN A 113 -6.17 4.28 -11.49
C GLN A 113 -5.44 3.01 -11.05
N SER A 114 -6.12 2.08 -10.39
CA SER A 114 -5.55 0.79 -9.99
C SER A 114 -5.05 0.01 -11.19
N LYS A 115 -5.86 -0.07 -12.25
CA LYS A 115 -5.47 -0.71 -13.51
C LYS A 115 -4.23 -0.04 -14.13
N ARG A 116 -4.21 1.30 -14.21
CA ARG A 116 -3.06 2.05 -14.74
C ARG A 116 -1.80 1.81 -13.90
N THR A 117 -1.93 1.80 -12.57
CA THR A 117 -0.81 1.55 -11.65
C THR A 117 -0.21 0.17 -11.89
N ILE A 118 -1.04 -0.86 -11.93
CA ILE A 118 -0.56 -2.23 -12.17
C ILE A 118 0.13 -2.32 -13.55
N HIS A 119 -0.52 -1.83 -14.61
CA HIS A 119 0.08 -1.87 -15.96
C HIS A 119 1.40 -1.12 -16.04
N HIS A 120 1.50 0.05 -15.40
CA HIS A 120 2.71 0.87 -15.38
C HIS A 120 3.86 0.18 -14.65
N LEU A 121 3.56 -0.47 -13.54
CA LEU A 121 4.57 -1.05 -12.65
C LEU A 121 4.75 -2.57 -12.82
N TYR A 122 4.02 -3.20 -13.73
CA TYR A 122 3.99 -4.66 -13.90
C TYR A 122 5.37 -5.28 -14.10
N ASN A 123 6.24 -4.62 -14.85
CA ASN A 123 7.55 -5.15 -15.25
C ASN A 123 8.65 -4.95 -14.19
N TYR A 124 8.34 -4.47 -12.98
CA TYR A 124 9.31 -4.34 -11.90
C TYR A 124 9.24 -5.54 -10.95
N PRO A 125 10.18 -6.52 -11.04
CA PRO A 125 10.16 -7.73 -10.22
C PRO A 125 10.42 -7.47 -8.73
N SER A 126 10.96 -6.33 -8.36
CA SER A 126 11.08 -5.91 -6.96
C SER A 126 9.73 -5.75 -6.26
N ILE A 127 8.67 -5.40 -6.99
CA ILE A 127 7.32 -5.34 -6.42
C ILE A 127 6.82 -6.76 -6.20
N VAL A 128 6.63 -7.13 -4.94
CA VAL A 128 6.23 -8.49 -4.54
C VAL A 128 4.82 -8.53 -3.93
N LEU A 129 4.26 -7.36 -3.60
CA LEU A 129 2.96 -7.25 -2.98
C LEU A 129 2.27 -5.93 -3.37
N TRP A 130 0.99 -6.00 -3.68
CA TRP A 130 0.10 -4.85 -3.85
C TRP A 130 -0.70 -4.61 -2.58
N THR A 131 -0.65 -3.40 -2.01
CA THR A 131 -1.49 -2.98 -0.89
C THR A 131 -2.57 -2.04 -1.42
N VAL A 132 -3.83 -2.45 -1.36
CA VAL A 132 -4.92 -1.72 -2.02
C VAL A 132 -5.48 -0.61 -1.13
N PHE A 133 -5.79 -0.93 0.13
CA PHE A 133 -6.26 0.06 1.10
C PHE A 133 -5.36 0.07 2.33
N ASN A 134 -5.24 1.24 2.95
CA ASN A 134 -4.51 1.43 4.20
C ASN A 134 -5.44 2.03 5.27
N GLU A 135 -5.55 1.35 6.42
CA GLU A 135 -6.19 1.85 7.66
C GLU A 135 -7.61 2.40 7.48
N GLY A 136 -8.37 1.81 6.57
CA GLY A 136 -9.73 2.24 6.26
C GLY A 136 -9.84 3.54 5.48
N TRP A 137 -8.72 4.14 5.07
CA TRP A 137 -8.70 5.40 4.30
C TRP A 137 -9.29 5.19 2.92
N GLY A 138 -10.47 5.77 2.68
CA GLY A 138 -11.16 5.64 1.41
C GLY A 138 -11.46 4.19 1.00
N GLN A 139 -11.53 3.26 1.93
CA GLN A 139 -11.82 1.85 1.67
C GLN A 139 -13.26 1.67 1.18
N PHE A 140 -13.43 0.79 0.19
CA PHE A 140 -14.76 0.41 -0.29
C PHE A 140 -14.70 -0.91 -1.07
N ASP A 141 -15.79 -1.67 -1.02
CA ASP A 141 -16.03 -2.88 -1.83
C ASP A 141 -14.82 -3.84 -1.98
N ALA A 142 -14.04 -4.06 -0.92
CA ALA A 142 -12.86 -4.92 -0.95
C ALA A 142 -13.14 -6.32 -1.55
N LYS A 143 -14.33 -6.87 -1.28
CA LYS A 143 -14.79 -8.14 -1.86
C LYS A 143 -14.92 -8.15 -3.38
N LYS A 144 -15.18 -7.00 -3.99
CA LYS A 144 -15.29 -6.85 -5.45
C LYS A 144 -13.96 -6.44 -6.06
N LEU A 145 -13.19 -5.64 -5.33
CA LEU A 145 -11.87 -5.18 -5.79
C LEU A 145 -10.84 -6.30 -5.83
N LEU A 146 -10.85 -7.22 -4.87
CA LEU A 146 -9.88 -8.32 -4.86
C LEU A 146 -9.86 -9.09 -6.19
N PRO A 147 -10.96 -9.69 -6.68
CA PRO A 147 -10.92 -10.43 -7.95
C PRO A 147 -10.57 -9.53 -9.15
N PHE A 148 -10.91 -8.25 -9.12
CA PHE A 148 -10.51 -7.31 -10.16
C PHE A 148 -8.99 -7.09 -10.19
N ILE A 149 -8.34 -6.97 -9.03
CA ILE A 149 -6.87 -6.83 -8.94
C ILE A 149 -6.20 -8.15 -9.33
N GLU A 150 -6.75 -9.30 -8.90
CA GLU A 150 -6.23 -10.64 -9.28
C GLU A 150 -6.30 -10.89 -10.79
N GLU A 151 -7.31 -10.37 -11.48
CA GLU A 151 -7.41 -10.43 -12.95
C GLU A 151 -6.30 -9.61 -13.63
N LEU A 152 -5.92 -8.48 -13.05
CA LEU A 152 -4.86 -7.61 -13.58
C LEU A 152 -3.45 -8.16 -13.30
N ASP A 153 -3.26 -8.76 -12.12
CA ASP A 153 -1.98 -9.37 -11.72
C ASP A 153 -2.20 -10.50 -10.71
N ASN A 154 -2.07 -11.73 -11.19
CA ASN A 154 -2.15 -12.95 -10.39
C ASN A 154 -0.78 -13.49 -9.96
N THR A 155 0.29 -12.74 -10.20
CA THR A 155 1.66 -13.17 -9.92
C THR A 155 2.18 -12.67 -8.57
N ARG A 156 1.56 -11.64 -8.01
CA ARG A 156 1.95 -10.98 -6.77
C ARG A 156 0.93 -11.20 -5.66
N LEU A 157 1.40 -11.09 -4.42
CA LEU A 157 0.50 -11.09 -3.27
C LEU A 157 -0.34 -9.81 -3.25
N ILE A 158 -1.55 -9.91 -2.70
CA ILE A 158 -2.46 -8.77 -2.57
C ILE A 158 -2.88 -8.64 -1.11
N ASP A 159 -2.52 -7.53 -0.47
CA ASP A 159 -3.06 -7.07 0.80
C ASP A 159 -4.21 -6.10 0.51
N ILE A 160 -5.42 -6.65 0.42
CA ILE A 160 -6.59 -5.88 -0.01
C ILE A 160 -7.03 -4.84 1.03
N VAL A 161 -6.80 -5.14 2.33
CA VAL A 161 -7.14 -4.26 3.44
C VAL A 161 -6.02 -4.31 4.48
N SER A 162 -5.12 -3.34 4.42
CA SER A 162 -4.01 -3.24 5.36
C SER A 162 -4.44 -2.54 6.65
N GLY A 163 -4.38 -3.28 7.75
CA GLY A 163 -4.60 -2.79 9.11
C GLY A 163 -6.02 -2.97 9.63
N TRP A 164 -6.99 -2.18 9.20
CA TRP A 164 -8.31 -2.11 9.81
C TRP A 164 -9.44 -2.51 8.85
N HIS A 165 -10.62 -2.79 9.44
CA HIS A 165 -11.84 -3.12 8.69
C HIS A 165 -11.69 -4.31 7.74
N ASP A 166 -10.95 -5.33 8.17
CA ASP A 166 -10.83 -6.58 7.42
C ASP A 166 -12.22 -7.10 7.00
N GLN A 167 -12.41 -7.31 5.70
CA GLN A 167 -13.65 -7.82 5.12
C GLN A 167 -13.63 -9.35 4.98
N LYS A 168 -12.62 -10.03 5.57
CA LYS A 168 -12.40 -11.49 5.53
C LYS A 168 -12.31 -12.03 4.10
N VAL A 169 -11.52 -11.36 3.28
CA VAL A 169 -11.22 -11.75 1.89
C VAL A 169 -9.73 -11.61 1.61
N GLY A 170 -9.24 -12.41 0.65
CA GLY A 170 -7.82 -12.48 0.32
C GLY A 170 -7.05 -13.46 1.19
N ALA A 171 -5.80 -13.70 0.79
CA ALA A 171 -4.90 -14.65 1.44
C ALA A 171 -4.12 -14.06 2.63
N LEU A 172 -4.08 -12.74 2.75
CA LEU A 172 -3.34 -12.03 3.77
C LEU A 172 -4.27 -11.41 4.81
N LYS A 173 -3.83 -11.42 6.05
CA LYS A 173 -4.43 -10.69 7.15
C LYS A 173 -3.38 -9.73 7.70
N SER A 174 -3.64 -8.44 7.55
CA SER A 174 -2.79 -7.38 8.07
C SER A 174 -3.28 -6.89 9.42
N GLU A 175 -2.34 -6.60 10.31
CA GLU A 175 -2.63 -5.96 11.59
C GLU A 175 -1.68 -4.77 11.79
N HIS A 176 -2.23 -3.59 12.12
CA HIS A 176 -1.46 -2.43 12.51
C HIS A 176 -1.55 -2.25 14.04
N VAL A 177 -0.41 -2.24 14.71
CA VAL A 177 -0.34 -2.20 16.17
C VAL A 177 0.40 -0.96 16.60
N TYR A 178 -0.33 0.04 17.14
CA TYR A 178 0.25 1.33 17.54
C TYR A 178 0.46 1.46 19.05
N PHE A 179 -0.56 1.17 19.86
CA PHE A 179 -0.59 1.52 21.27
C PHE A 179 -0.61 0.29 22.21
N ARG A 180 -0.35 -0.88 21.68
CA ARG A 180 -0.35 -2.14 22.46
C ARG A 180 0.86 -2.99 22.07
N LYS A 181 1.26 -3.90 22.98
CA LYS A 181 2.28 -4.89 22.64
C LYS A 181 1.76 -5.83 21.55
N TYR A 182 2.59 -6.10 20.57
CA TYR A 182 2.35 -7.20 19.61
C TYR A 182 2.44 -8.52 20.41
N ARG A 183 1.50 -9.42 20.19
CA ARG A 183 1.44 -10.73 20.83
C ARG A 183 1.50 -11.84 19.80
#